data_90c411aec432754323ba89f27c522f17
#
_entry.id   90c411aec432754323ba89f27c522f17
#
_cell.length_a   1.000
_cell.length_b   1.000
_cell.length_c   1.000
_cell.angle_alpha   90.00
_cell.angle_beta   90.00
_cell.angle_gamma   90.00
#
_symmetry.space_group_name_H-M   'P 1'
#
loop_
_entity.id
_entity.type
_entity.pdbx_description
1 polymer ?
#
loop_
_entity_poly.entity_id
_entity_poly.type
_entity_poly.pdbx_seq_one_letter_code
_entity_poly.pdbx_strand_id
1 'polypeptide(L)'
;MNYQHAFHAGNFADVHKHIVLTRVLEYLRQKPAPFRVVDTHAGAGRYDLLGPQAARSGEWRDGIERLFAAPRSGAAGTDSAQALVAPYLDIVAALNPGGTLRLYPGSPLIVKALLRRQDRLIACELEPSAAASLQVVLHGDARAKALAIDGWMALFANIPPKERRGLIVIDPPYEEGVEFARLCDTLAQAHRKWASGLYLLWYPIKSHESTEFFADSSALPPDNPRRGQHNRASRRQGAETLARRLRRAGIPKLLRCELSIAPPRAESALAGSGLIIVNPPFPLERELRVILPVLRRLLAPMGAYRLDWLSGE
;
A
#
# COMPACT_ATOMS: atom_id res chain seq x y z
N MET A 1 9.63 -19.58 2.07
CA MET A 1 8.66 -18.48 1.90
C MET A 1 7.38 -19.09 1.33
N ASN A 2 6.29 -19.10 2.12
CA ASN A 2 5.00 -19.68 1.70
C ASN A 2 4.02 -18.64 1.14
N TYR A 3 4.33 -17.35 1.31
CA TYR A 3 3.51 -16.26 0.81
C TYR A 3 3.60 -16.15 -0.72
N GLN A 4 2.46 -16.23 -1.37
CA GLN A 4 2.33 -15.99 -2.81
C GLN A 4 1.32 -14.88 -3.04
N HIS A 5 1.79 -13.71 -3.42
CA HIS A 5 0.94 -12.54 -3.63
C HIS A 5 -0.17 -12.78 -4.68
N ALA A 6 0.02 -13.71 -5.61
CA ALA A 6 -0.97 -14.06 -6.61
C ALA A 6 -2.34 -14.49 -6.04
N PHE A 7 -2.41 -14.97 -4.79
CA PHE A 7 -3.68 -15.25 -4.11
C PHE A 7 -4.43 -13.98 -3.70
N HIS A 8 -3.71 -12.90 -3.46
CA HIS A 8 -4.23 -11.66 -2.88
C HIS A 8 -4.29 -10.49 -3.87
N ALA A 9 -3.74 -10.69 -5.08
CA ALA A 9 -3.63 -9.64 -6.09
C ALA A 9 -5.00 -9.02 -6.41
N GLY A 10 -5.07 -7.69 -6.36
CA GLY A 10 -6.29 -6.93 -6.61
C GLY A 10 -7.30 -6.92 -5.48
N ASN A 11 -6.99 -7.46 -4.30
CA ASN A 11 -7.88 -7.35 -3.13
C ASN A 11 -7.97 -5.89 -2.63
N PHE A 12 -8.79 -5.65 -1.62
CA PHE A 12 -8.99 -4.31 -1.04
C PHE A 12 -7.69 -3.66 -0.55
N ALA A 13 -6.73 -4.46 -0.05
CA ALA A 13 -5.47 -3.96 0.47
C ALA A 13 -4.55 -3.48 -0.66
N ASP A 14 -4.47 -4.24 -1.74
CA ASP A 14 -3.77 -3.82 -2.95
C ASP A 14 -4.38 -2.56 -3.56
N VAL A 15 -5.70 -2.51 -3.69
CA VAL A 15 -6.42 -1.32 -4.21
C VAL A 15 -6.10 -0.10 -3.37
N HIS A 16 -6.18 -0.21 -2.04
CA HIS A 16 -5.85 0.88 -1.12
C HIS A 16 -4.39 1.36 -1.30
N LYS A 17 -3.43 0.43 -1.25
CA LYS A 17 -2.00 0.70 -1.43
C LYS A 17 -1.70 1.35 -2.78
N HIS A 18 -2.24 0.80 -3.85
CA HIS A 18 -1.96 1.23 -5.22
C HIS A 18 -2.57 2.59 -5.56
N ILE A 19 -3.73 2.94 -5.00
CA ILE A 19 -4.29 4.29 -5.12
C ILE A 19 -3.35 5.30 -4.44
N VAL A 20 -2.92 5.04 -3.20
CA VAL A 20 -2.01 5.95 -2.49
C VAL A 20 -0.67 6.07 -3.23
N LEU A 21 -0.11 4.95 -3.71
CA LEU A 21 1.10 4.93 -4.54
C LEU A 21 0.93 5.83 -5.79
N THR A 22 -0.20 5.68 -6.49
CA THR A 22 -0.50 6.48 -7.68
C THR A 22 -0.56 7.97 -7.35
N ARG A 23 -1.22 8.38 -6.25
CA ARG A 23 -1.28 9.79 -5.82
C ARG A 23 0.09 10.37 -5.52
N VAL A 24 0.94 9.60 -4.84
CA VAL A 24 2.33 10.01 -4.57
C VAL A 24 3.12 10.19 -5.87
N LEU A 25 2.98 9.28 -6.83
CA LEU A 25 3.65 9.37 -8.12
C LEU A 25 3.14 10.55 -8.95
N GLU A 26 1.83 10.79 -8.97
CA GLU A 26 1.24 11.96 -9.65
C GLU A 26 1.82 13.27 -9.11
N TYR A 27 1.99 13.40 -7.79
CA TYR A 27 2.67 14.55 -7.20
C TYR A 27 4.14 14.65 -7.62
N LEU A 28 4.87 13.54 -7.61
CA LEU A 28 6.28 13.53 -8.03
C LEU A 28 6.45 13.98 -9.47
N ARG A 29 5.50 13.69 -10.35
CA ARG A 29 5.51 14.08 -11.78
C ARG A 29 5.28 15.57 -12.02
N GLN A 30 4.69 16.30 -11.07
CA GLN A 30 4.40 17.73 -11.24
C GLN A 30 5.66 18.59 -11.38
N LYS A 31 6.78 18.17 -10.80
CA LYS A 31 8.05 18.90 -10.93
C LYS A 31 8.87 18.38 -12.11
N PRO A 32 9.55 19.25 -12.90
CA PRO A 32 10.40 18.82 -14.01
C PRO A 32 11.57 17.94 -13.58
N ALA A 33 12.09 18.14 -12.37
CA ALA A 33 13.22 17.37 -11.84
C ALA A 33 12.93 15.85 -11.85
N PRO A 34 13.91 15.00 -12.24
CA PRO A 34 13.76 13.56 -12.23
C PRO A 34 13.54 13.01 -10.82
N PHE A 35 12.96 11.84 -10.74
CA PHE A 35 12.86 11.07 -9.50
C PHE A 35 13.18 9.59 -9.73
N ARG A 36 13.52 8.91 -8.63
CA ARG A 36 13.68 7.45 -8.62
C ARG A 36 12.70 6.81 -7.68
N VAL A 37 12.12 5.69 -8.12
CA VAL A 37 11.39 4.78 -7.25
C VAL A 37 12.26 3.56 -6.97
N VAL A 38 12.32 3.14 -5.71
CA VAL A 38 12.85 1.84 -5.29
C VAL A 38 11.72 1.06 -4.67
N ASP A 39 11.32 -0.02 -5.33
CA ASP A 39 10.31 -0.96 -4.85
C ASP A 39 11.04 -2.17 -4.28
N THR A 40 11.00 -2.31 -2.96
CA THR A 40 11.84 -3.27 -2.25
C THR A 40 11.29 -4.71 -2.28
N HIS A 41 9.98 -4.86 -2.49
CA HIS A 41 9.29 -6.15 -2.52
C HIS A 41 8.26 -6.13 -3.65
N ALA A 42 8.76 -6.19 -4.87
CA ALA A 42 8.00 -5.83 -6.07
C ALA A 42 7.04 -6.92 -6.57
N GLY A 43 7.17 -8.14 -6.08
CA GLY A 43 6.39 -9.28 -6.55
C GLY A 43 6.62 -9.59 -8.03
N ALA A 44 5.69 -10.30 -8.64
CA ALA A 44 5.74 -10.69 -10.05
C ALA A 44 5.47 -9.52 -11.03
N GLY A 45 5.04 -8.37 -10.53
CA GLY A 45 4.74 -7.16 -11.31
C GLY A 45 3.41 -7.19 -12.04
N ARG A 46 2.89 -8.35 -12.45
CA ARG A 46 1.59 -8.52 -13.12
C ARG A 46 0.95 -9.83 -12.70
N TYR A 47 -0.36 -9.82 -12.50
CA TYR A 47 -1.12 -10.97 -12.02
C TYR A 47 -2.31 -11.26 -12.93
N ASP A 48 -2.57 -12.56 -13.21
CA ASP A 48 -3.77 -13.04 -13.91
C ASP A 48 -4.87 -13.32 -12.88
N LEU A 49 -5.91 -12.50 -12.84
CA LEU A 49 -7.04 -12.62 -11.91
C LEU A 49 -7.91 -13.88 -12.17
N LEU A 50 -7.78 -14.47 -13.36
CA LEU A 50 -8.42 -15.72 -13.72
C LEU A 50 -7.47 -16.92 -13.54
N GLY A 51 -6.22 -16.68 -13.16
CA GLY A 51 -5.23 -17.71 -12.85
C GLY A 51 -5.63 -18.51 -11.61
N PRO A 52 -5.05 -19.72 -11.43
CA PRO A 52 -5.51 -20.68 -10.42
C PRO A 52 -5.43 -20.14 -8.98
N GLN A 53 -4.43 -19.31 -8.65
CA GLN A 53 -4.28 -18.73 -7.32
C GLN A 53 -5.38 -17.68 -7.04
N ALA A 54 -5.52 -16.70 -7.92
CA ALA A 54 -6.53 -15.63 -7.78
C ALA A 54 -7.97 -16.17 -7.91
N ALA A 55 -8.19 -17.17 -8.77
CA ALA A 55 -9.49 -17.83 -8.90
C ALA A 55 -9.89 -18.58 -7.63
N ARG A 56 -8.89 -19.20 -6.94
CA ARG A 56 -9.12 -19.95 -5.69
C ARG A 56 -9.47 -19.02 -4.52
N SER A 57 -8.81 -17.87 -4.37
CA SER A 57 -9.11 -16.92 -3.29
C SER A 57 -10.34 -16.06 -3.58
N GLY A 58 -10.48 -15.62 -4.83
CA GLY A 58 -11.56 -14.75 -5.29
C GLY A 58 -11.52 -13.33 -4.68
N GLU A 59 -10.47 -12.98 -3.91
CA GLU A 59 -10.38 -11.73 -3.15
C GLU A 59 -10.45 -10.47 -4.04
N TRP A 60 -10.00 -10.54 -5.28
CA TRP A 60 -10.05 -9.43 -6.23
C TRP A 60 -11.48 -8.96 -6.56
N ARG A 61 -12.48 -9.86 -6.39
CA ARG A 61 -13.90 -9.53 -6.62
C ARG A 61 -14.40 -8.51 -5.60
N ASP A 62 -13.94 -8.61 -4.34
CA ASP A 62 -14.25 -7.66 -3.29
C ASP A 62 -13.30 -6.44 -3.28
N GLY A 63 -12.31 -6.43 -4.14
CA GLY A 63 -11.33 -5.39 -4.33
C GLY A 63 -11.50 -4.62 -5.64
N ILE A 64 -10.60 -4.89 -6.59
CA ILE A 64 -10.54 -4.14 -7.84
C ILE A 64 -11.81 -4.26 -8.70
N GLU A 65 -12.51 -5.41 -8.71
CA GLU A 65 -13.74 -5.54 -9.50
C GLU A 65 -14.81 -4.57 -9.03
N ARG A 66 -15.05 -4.44 -7.72
CA ARG A 66 -16.02 -3.47 -7.17
C ARG A 66 -15.67 -2.04 -7.53
N LEU A 67 -14.40 -1.68 -7.45
CA LEU A 67 -13.95 -0.33 -7.78
C LEU A 67 -14.04 -0.06 -9.29
N PHE A 68 -13.66 -1.04 -10.11
CA PHE A 68 -13.65 -0.91 -11.58
C PHE A 68 -15.05 -0.86 -12.16
N ALA A 69 -16.00 -1.58 -11.57
CA ALA A 69 -17.41 -1.60 -11.94
C ALA A 69 -18.21 -0.38 -11.43
N ALA A 70 -17.64 0.39 -10.47
CA ALA A 70 -18.33 1.55 -9.92
C ALA A 70 -18.59 2.61 -10.99
N PRO A 71 -19.79 3.23 -11.01
CA PRO A 71 -20.12 4.29 -11.98
C PRO A 71 -19.08 5.41 -11.92
N ARG A 72 -18.58 5.82 -13.07
CA ARG A 72 -17.57 6.88 -13.21
C ARG A 72 -18.15 8.30 -13.16
N SER A 73 -19.46 8.46 -12.93
CA SER A 73 -20.12 9.77 -12.79
C SER A 73 -21.46 9.63 -12.07
N GLY A 74 -21.91 10.66 -11.38
CA GLY A 74 -23.32 10.84 -11.06
C GLY A 74 -23.78 11.05 -9.62
N ALA A 75 -22.89 11.15 -8.62
CA ALA A 75 -23.32 11.57 -7.27
C ALA A 75 -22.50 12.77 -6.80
N ALA A 76 -23.14 13.80 -6.34
CA ALA A 76 -22.48 14.99 -5.79
C ALA A 76 -21.45 14.61 -4.71
N GLY A 77 -20.20 15.04 -4.85
CA GLY A 77 -19.08 14.70 -3.98
C GLY A 77 -18.27 13.46 -4.38
N THR A 78 -18.74 12.63 -5.34
CA THR A 78 -17.98 11.49 -5.88
C THR A 78 -17.04 11.92 -7.02
N ASP A 79 -17.37 12.98 -7.75
CA ASP A 79 -16.59 13.43 -8.91
C ASP A 79 -15.14 13.77 -8.55
N SER A 80 -14.91 14.41 -7.41
CA SER A 80 -13.55 14.73 -6.94
C SER A 80 -12.75 13.47 -6.54
N ALA A 81 -13.39 12.50 -5.86
CA ALA A 81 -12.73 11.23 -5.52
C ALA A 81 -12.43 10.41 -6.77
N GLN A 82 -13.37 10.38 -7.72
CA GLN A 82 -13.21 9.69 -8.99
C GLN A 82 -12.05 10.27 -9.80
N ALA A 83 -11.96 11.59 -9.92
CA ALA A 83 -10.84 12.25 -10.59
C ALA A 83 -9.49 11.89 -9.95
N LEU A 84 -9.44 11.77 -8.60
CA LEU A 84 -8.23 11.39 -7.88
C LEU A 84 -7.86 9.90 -8.08
N VAL A 85 -8.84 9.02 -8.26
CA VAL A 85 -8.65 7.57 -8.44
C VAL A 85 -8.47 7.20 -9.92
N ALA A 86 -8.95 8.04 -10.86
CA ALA A 86 -8.91 7.79 -12.29
C ALA A 86 -7.53 7.37 -12.81
N PRO A 87 -6.41 8.03 -12.47
CA PRO A 87 -5.09 7.61 -12.97
C PRO A 87 -4.73 6.15 -12.64
N TYR A 88 -5.13 5.66 -11.48
CA TYR A 88 -4.97 4.25 -11.12
C TYR A 88 -5.87 3.34 -11.97
N LEU A 89 -7.17 3.69 -12.12
CA LEU A 89 -8.11 2.90 -12.91
C LEU A 89 -7.75 2.88 -14.40
N ASP A 90 -7.18 3.95 -14.92
CA ASP A 90 -6.71 4.04 -16.31
C ASP A 90 -5.53 3.08 -16.54
N ILE A 91 -4.63 2.91 -15.58
CA ILE A 91 -3.54 1.91 -15.65
C ILE A 91 -4.12 0.49 -15.65
N VAL A 92 -5.12 0.21 -14.81
CA VAL A 92 -5.81 -1.10 -14.80
C VAL A 92 -6.52 -1.33 -16.13
N ALA A 93 -7.24 -0.33 -16.65
CA ALA A 93 -7.95 -0.41 -17.92
C ALA A 93 -7.01 -0.64 -19.11
N ALA A 94 -5.85 0.01 -19.13
CA ALA A 94 -4.84 -0.16 -20.18
C ALA A 94 -4.31 -1.60 -20.28
N LEU A 95 -4.29 -2.34 -19.17
CA LEU A 95 -3.97 -3.77 -19.17
C LEU A 95 -5.13 -4.66 -19.63
N ASN A 96 -6.35 -4.11 -19.69
CA ASN A 96 -7.59 -4.83 -19.98
C ASN A 96 -8.40 -4.12 -21.08
N PRO A 97 -7.85 -3.97 -22.32
CA PRO A 97 -8.44 -3.16 -23.38
C PRO A 97 -9.82 -3.65 -23.83
N GLY A 98 -10.16 -4.92 -23.58
CA GLY A 98 -11.50 -5.47 -23.84
C GLY A 98 -12.55 -5.13 -22.78
N GLY A 99 -12.21 -4.35 -21.74
CA GLY A 99 -13.13 -3.96 -20.66
C GLY A 99 -13.38 -5.04 -19.60
N THR A 100 -12.98 -6.27 -19.85
CA THR A 100 -13.10 -7.38 -18.89
C THR A 100 -11.83 -7.46 -18.06
N LEU A 101 -11.97 -7.40 -16.73
CA LEU A 101 -10.83 -7.54 -15.82
C LEU A 101 -10.25 -8.96 -15.87
N ARG A 102 -9.00 -9.04 -16.32
CA ARG A 102 -8.21 -10.26 -16.33
C ARG A 102 -6.83 -10.04 -15.73
N LEU A 103 -6.17 -8.96 -16.08
CA LEU A 103 -4.82 -8.66 -15.63
C LEU A 103 -4.84 -7.54 -14.60
N TYR A 104 -4.04 -7.71 -13.56
CA TYR A 104 -3.89 -6.73 -12.49
C TYR A 104 -2.44 -6.26 -12.38
N PRO A 105 -2.18 -4.93 -12.31
CA PRO A 105 -0.83 -4.39 -12.14
C PRO A 105 -0.37 -4.52 -10.70
N GLY A 106 0.80 -5.08 -10.48
CA GLY A 106 1.55 -4.86 -9.24
C GLY A 106 2.14 -3.45 -9.20
N SER A 107 2.68 -3.07 -8.03
CA SER A 107 3.34 -1.77 -7.83
C SER A 107 4.36 -1.42 -8.91
N PRO A 108 5.23 -2.34 -9.42
CA PRO A 108 6.20 -2.00 -10.46
C PRO A 108 5.57 -1.56 -11.77
N LEU A 109 4.45 -2.17 -12.17
CA LEU A 109 3.75 -1.76 -13.39
C LEU A 109 3.04 -0.42 -13.23
N ILE A 110 2.48 -0.14 -12.06
CA ILE A 110 1.89 1.17 -11.75
C ILE A 110 2.97 2.25 -11.84
N VAL A 111 4.11 2.00 -11.21
CA VAL A 111 5.26 2.92 -11.28
C VAL A 111 5.69 3.10 -12.73
N LYS A 112 5.95 1.99 -13.46
CA LYS A 112 6.39 2.02 -14.87
C LYS A 112 5.46 2.85 -15.76
N ALA A 113 4.14 2.72 -15.59
CA ALA A 113 3.13 3.47 -16.34
C ALA A 113 3.22 4.99 -16.12
N LEU A 114 3.67 5.40 -14.93
CA LEU A 114 3.76 6.81 -14.54
C LEU A 114 5.17 7.42 -14.67
N LEU A 115 6.19 6.62 -15.04
CA LEU A 115 7.54 7.15 -15.27
C LEU A 115 7.60 8.02 -16.53
N ARG A 116 8.24 9.19 -16.40
CA ARG A 116 8.68 10.00 -17.54
C ARG A 116 10.05 9.52 -18.03
N ARG A 117 10.50 10.00 -19.18
CA ARG A 117 11.80 9.61 -19.79
C ARG A 117 13.00 9.73 -18.84
N GLN A 118 13.01 10.75 -18.00
CA GLN A 118 14.10 11.04 -17.05
C GLN A 118 13.98 10.27 -15.71
N ASP A 119 12.81 9.69 -15.38
CA ASP A 119 12.58 9.00 -14.12
C ASP A 119 13.10 7.56 -14.16
N ARG A 120 13.29 6.96 -13.01
CA ARG A 120 13.84 5.59 -12.89
C ARG A 120 13.09 4.76 -11.87
N LEU A 121 12.99 3.45 -12.16
CA LEU A 121 12.53 2.41 -11.25
C LEU A 121 13.62 1.38 -11.02
N ILE A 122 13.83 1.02 -9.76
CA ILE A 122 14.51 -0.20 -9.34
C ILE A 122 13.47 -1.03 -8.59
N ALA A 123 13.15 -2.21 -9.09
CA ALA A 123 12.21 -3.14 -8.50
C ALA A 123 12.95 -4.41 -8.06
N CYS A 124 12.86 -4.75 -6.78
CA CYS A 124 13.58 -5.85 -6.17
C CYS A 124 12.61 -6.96 -5.78
N GLU A 125 12.96 -8.19 -6.10
CA GLU A 125 12.20 -9.37 -5.71
C GLU A 125 13.16 -10.51 -5.42
N LEU A 126 12.96 -11.18 -4.28
CA LEU A 126 13.85 -12.25 -3.84
C LEU A 126 13.34 -13.63 -4.24
N GLU A 127 12.02 -13.83 -4.32
CA GLU A 127 11.44 -15.11 -4.72
C GLU A 127 11.74 -15.37 -6.20
N PRO A 128 12.41 -16.50 -6.56
CA PRO A 128 12.94 -16.68 -7.92
C PRO A 128 11.90 -16.64 -9.03
N SER A 129 10.72 -17.21 -8.81
CA SER A 129 9.65 -17.28 -9.83
C SER A 129 9.01 -15.89 -10.04
N ALA A 130 8.76 -15.16 -8.96
CA ALA A 130 8.27 -13.79 -9.04
C ALA A 130 9.33 -12.85 -9.67
N ALA A 131 10.60 -13.01 -9.30
CA ALA A 131 11.70 -12.24 -9.88
C ALA A 131 11.85 -12.48 -11.39
N ALA A 132 11.73 -13.73 -11.85
CA ALA A 132 11.75 -14.05 -13.28
C ALA A 132 10.55 -13.40 -14.02
N SER A 133 9.36 -13.47 -13.43
CA SER A 133 8.16 -12.81 -13.97
C SER A 133 8.34 -11.29 -14.02
N LEU A 134 8.86 -10.69 -12.97
CA LEU A 134 9.15 -9.26 -12.89
C LEU A 134 10.14 -8.80 -13.97
N GLN A 135 11.19 -9.60 -14.23
CA GLN A 135 12.16 -9.33 -15.30
C GLN A 135 11.47 -9.29 -16.67
N VAL A 136 10.57 -10.24 -16.95
CA VAL A 136 9.78 -10.26 -18.20
C VAL A 136 8.88 -9.02 -18.31
N VAL A 137 8.20 -8.66 -17.23
CA VAL A 137 7.26 -7.52 -17.19
C VAL A 137 7.96 -6.18 -17.40
N LEU A 138 9.18 -6.03 -16.92
CA LEU A 138 9.97 -4.79 -17.06
C LEU A 138 10.92 -4.80 -18.26
N HIS A 139 11.02 -5.93 -18.98
CA HIS A 139 11.92 -6.07 -20.13
C HIS A 139 11.70 -4.96 -21.15
N GLY A 140 12.78 -4.51 -21.79
CA GLY A 140 12.76 -3.51 -22.85
C GLY A 140 12.53 -2.06 -22.41
N ASP A 141 12.25 -1.78 -21.14
CA ASP A 141 12.11 -0.42 -20.64
C ASP A 141 13.40 0.07 -19.96
N ALA A 142 14.17 0.92 -20.64
CA ALA A 142 15.43 1.46 -20.09
C ALA A 142 15.25 2.31 -18.81
N ARG A 143 14.02 2.68 -18.44
CA ARG A 143 13.70 3.43 -17.23
C ARG A 143 13.55 2.53 -15.99
N ALA A 144 13.30 1.22 -16.20
CA ALA A 144 12.96 0.27 -15.16
C ALA A 144 13.95 -0.90 -15.12
N LYS A 145 14.40 -1.25 -13.93
CA LYS A 145 15.33 -2.36 -13.70
C LYS A 145 14.76 -3.31 -12.66
N ALA A 146 14.58 -4.59 -13.02
CA ALA A 146 14.29 -5.67 -12.10
C ALA A 146 15.60 -6.25 -11.53
N LEU A 147 15.66 -6.48 -10.23
CA LEU A 147 16.78 -7.07 -9.52
C LEU A 147 16.30 -8.26 -8.67
N ALA A 148 16.91 -9.43 -8.90
CA ALA A 148 16.67 -10.63 -8.07
C ALA A 148 17.54 -10.58 -6.81
N ILE A 149 17.20 -9.70 -5.87
CA ILE A 149 17.96 -9.45 -4.63
C ILE A 149 17.04 -9.13 -3.46
N ASP A 150 17.57 -9.28 -2.23
CA ASP A 150 16.90 -8.84 -1.00
C ASP A 150 16.63 -7.33 -1.04
N GLY A 151 15.35 -6.96 -0.92
CA GLY A 151 14.90 -5.57 -0.97
C GLY A 151 15.43 -4.70 0.18
N TRP A 152 15.70 -5.29 1.34
CA TRP A 152 16.28 -4.58 2.47
C TRP A 152 17.74 -4.16 2.20
N MET A 153 18.51 -5.03 1.55
CA MET A 153 19.86 -4.69 1.09
C MET A 153 19.83 -3.65 -0.03
N ALA A 154 18.93 -3.83 -0.99
CA ALA A 154 18.75 -2.93 -2.11
C ALA A 154 18.38 -1.51 -1.66
N LEU A 155 17.55 -1.38 -0.64
CA LEU A 155 17.16 -0.09 -0.06
C LEU A 155 18.40 0.76 0.27
N PHE A 156 19.30 0.24 1.09
CA PHE A 156 20.47 0.99 1.54
C PHE A 156 21.47 1.29 0.42
N ALA A 157 21.55 0.42 -0.59
CA ALA A 157 22.41 0.64 -1.76
C ALA A 157 21.89 1.75 -2.68
N ASN A 158 20.58 2.06 -2.62
CA ASN A 158 19.93 2.98 -3.55
C ASN A 158 19.46 4.32 -2.91
N ILE A 159 19.79 4.57 -1.64
CA ILE A 159 19.48 5.84 -0.96
C ILE A 159 20.76 6.55 -0.49
N PRO A 160 20.85 7.90 -0.57
CA PRO A 160 19.98 8.73 -1.41
C PRO A 160 20.15 8.41 -2.90
N PRO A 161 19.10 8.48 -3.71
CA PRO A 161 19.21 8.24 -5.14
C PRO A 161 20.00 9.36 -5.84
N LYS A 162 20.57 9.05 -7.02
CA LYS A 162 21.30 10.06 -7.82
C LYS A 162 20.45 11.26 -8.18
N GLU A 163 19.17 11.07 -8.37
CA GLU A 163 18.16 12.09 -8.66
C GLU A 163 17.89 13.00 -7.44
N ARG A 164 18.37 12.62 -6.25
CA ARG A 164 18.14 13.29 -4.97
C ARG A 164 16.66 13.49 -4.61
N ARG A 165 15.77 12.88 -5.37
CA ARG A 165 14.32 12.94 -5.24
C ARG A 165 13.75 11.58 -5.58
N GLY A 166 12.76 11.09 -4.82
CA GLY A 166 12.20 9.77 -5.09
C GLY A 166 11.30 9.22 -4.01
N LEU A 167 10.89 7.99 -4.24
CA LEU A 167 9.99 7.22 -3.40
C LEU A 167 10.60 5.84 -3.13
N ILE A 168 10.54 5.42 -1.88
CA ILE A 168 10.80 4.04 -1.47
C ILE A 168 9.46 3.39 -1.15
N VAL A 169 9.14 2.28 -1.82
CA VAL A 169 7.98 1.44 -1.53
C VAL A 169 8.48 0.23 -0.74
N ILE A 170 7.87 -0.02 0.42
CA ILE A 170 8.24 -1.11 1.33
C ILE A 170 6.98 -1.91 1.66
N ASP A 171 6.91 -3.13 1.13
CA ASP A 171 5.76 -4.03 1.26
C ASP A 171 6.23 -5.48 1.46
N PRO A 172 6.86 -5.79 2.62
CA PRO A 172 7.40 -7.12 2.87
C PRO A 172 6.30 -8.15 3.11
N PRO A 173 6.58 -9.45 2.87
CA PRO A 173 5.70 -10.53 3.30
C PRO A 173 5.75 -10.65 4.83
N TYR A 174 4.65 -10.42 5.51
CA TYR A 174 4.55 -10.48 6.99
C TYR A 174 4.35 -11.93 7.47
N GLU A 175 5.29 -12.82 7.17
CA GLU A 175 5.24 -14.24 7.57
C GLU A 175 5.68 -14.46 9.01
N GLU A 176 6.64 -13.69 9.51
CA GLU A 176 7.22 -13.82 10.83
C GLU A 176 6.96 -12.56 11.68
N GLY A 177 6.82 -12.75 13.00
CA GLY A 177 6.54 -11.62 13.91
C GLY A 177 7.68 -10.59 14.07
N VAL A 178 8.81 -10.82 13.41
CA VAL A 178 9.99 -9.94 13.44
C VAL A 178 9.95 -8.83 12.40
N GLU A 179 9.08 -8.92 11.37
CA GLU A 179 9.03 -7.94 10.27
C GLU A 179 8.72 -6.53 10.76
N PHE A 180 7.81 -6.38 11.72
CA PHE A 180 7.48 -5.06 12.27
C PHE A 180 8.69 -4.39 12.96
N ALA A 181 9.51 -5.16 13.67
CA ALA A 181 10.73 -4.64 14.28
C ALA A 181 11.75 -4.26 13.22
N ARG A 182 12.00 -5.17 12.27
CA ARG A 182 12.91 -4.95 11.13
C ARG A 182 12.49 -3.72 10.32
N LEU A 183 11.20 -3.57 10.07
CA LEU A 183 10.65 -2.41 9.35
C LEU A 183 10.96 -1.10 10.07
N CYS A 184 10.72 -1.03 11.40
CA CYS A 184 11.01 0.16 12.19
C CYS A 184 12.49 0.53 12.15
N ASP A 185 13.36 -0.46 12.39
CA ASP A 185 14.80 -0.23 12.46
C ASP A 185 15.36 0.17 11.09
N THR A 186 14.90 -0.51 10.03
CA THR A 186 15.29 -0.21 8.66
C THR A 186 14.84 1.18 8.25
N LEU A 187 13.58 1.55 8.56
CA LEU A 187 13.08 2.89 8.24
C LEU A 187 13.85 3.98 8.99
N ALA A 188 14.12 3.78 10.29
CA ALA A 188 14.88 4.74 11.08
C ALA A 188 16.31 4.94 10.52
N GLN A 189 16.97 3.85 10.09
CA GLN A 189 18.28 3.92 9.45
C GLN A 189 18.22 4.59 8.07
N ALA A 190 17.24 4.22 7.26
CA ALA A 190 17.03 4.81 5.93
C ALA A 190 16.75 6.31 6.02
N HIS A 191 15.88 6.72 6.96
CA HIS A 191 15.57 8.12 7.20
C HIS A 191 16.80 8.92 7.64
N ARG A 192 17.65 8.38 8.55
CA ARG A 192 18.92 9.04 8.90
C ARG A 192 19.84 9.25 7.69
N LYS A 193 19.86 8.28 6.77
CA LYS A 193 20.70 8.35 5.56
C LYS A 193 20.11 9.28 4.49
N TRP A 194 18.78 9.38 4.43
CA TRP A 194 18.07 10.20 3.46
C TRP A 194 16.79 10.79 4.06
N ALA A 195 16.95 11.81 4.91
CA ALA A 195 15.86 12.41 5.67
C ALA A 195 14.78 13.09 4.81
N SER A 196 15.13 13.56 3.61
CA SER A 196 14.19 14.19 2.66
C SER A 196 13.49 13.18 1.74
N GLY A 197 13.79 11.88 1.88
CA GLY A 197 13.18 10.82 1.10
C GLY A 197 11.71 10.64 1.42
N LEU A 198 10.93 10.29 0.40
CA LEU A 198 9.55 9.88 0.57
C LEU A 198 9.51 8.35 0.73
N TYR A 199 8.85 7.87 1.77
CA TYR A 199 8.71 6.42 2.02
C TYR A 199 7.24 6.07 2.13
N LEU A 200 6.83 5.01 1.46
CA LEU A 200 5.50 4.42 1.52
C LEU A 200 5.63 2.99 2.03
N LEU A 201 5.18 2.77 3.26
CA LEU A 201 5.24 1.47 3.93
C LEU A 201 3.84 0.90 4.02
N TRP A 202 3.67 -0.31 3.52
CA TRP A 202 2.45 -1.07 3.76
C TRP A 202 2.60 -2.00 4.96
N TYR A 203 1.50 -2.24 5.68
CA TYR A 203 1.41 -3.24 6.74
C TYR A 203 0.00 -3.83 6.85
N PRO A 204 -0.13 -5.13 7.21
CA PRO A 204 -1.42 -5.74 7.43
C PRO A 204 -2.01 -5.33 8.78
N ILE A 205 -3.33 -5.15 8.83
CA ILE A 205 -4.10 -5.08 10.06
C ILE A 205 -4.82 -6.42 10.22
N LYS A 206 -4.44 -7.18 11.25
CA LYS A 206 -5.05 -8.49 11.55
C LYS A 206 -6.29 -8.33 12.40
N SER A 207 -7.15 -9.34 12.44
CA SER A 207 -8.47 -9.28 13.09
C SER A 207 -8.45 -8.81 14.54
N HIS A 208 -7.47 -9.24 15.33
CA HIS A 208 -7.35 -8.85 16.74
C HIS A 208 -6.94 -7.37 16.92
N GLU A 209 -6.26 -6.78 15.94
CA GLU A 209 -5.85 -5.37 15.92
C GLU A 209 -7.02 -4.46 15.51
N SER A 210 -7.91 -4.97 14.66
CA SER A 210 -9.11 -4.26 14.23
C SER A 210 -10.09 -4.01 15.38
N THR A 211 -10.05 -4.82 16.44
CA THR A 211 -10.90 -4.61 17.62
C THR A 211 -10.51 -3.32 18.35
N GLU A 212 -9.23 -3.00 18.45
CA GLU A 212 -8.75 -1.74 19.03
C GLU A 212 -9.09 -0.55 18.12
N PHE A 213 -9.01 -0.72 16.79
CA PHE A 213 -9.38 0.29 15.82
C PHE A 213 -10.86 0.70 15.93
N PHE A 214 -11.77 -0.28 16.04
CA PHE A 214 -13.22 0.00 16.18
C PHE A 214 -13.59 0.51 17.57
N ALA A 215 -12.84 0.15 18.62
CA ALA A 215 -13.08 0.61 19.98
C ALA A 215 -12.72 2.09 20.18
N ASP A 216 -11.72 2.58 19.43
CA ASP A 216 -11.26 3.99 19.48
C ASP A 216 -12.06 4.90 18.52
N SER A 217 -12.80 4.32 17.58
CA SER A 217 -13.73 5.06 16.73
C SER A 217 -15.03 5.28 17.50
N SER A 218 -15.50 6.53 17.60
CA SER A 218 -16.78 6.95 18.22
C SER A 218 -18.02 6.29 17.59
N ALA A 219 -17.86 5.29 16.74
CA ALA A 219 -18.89 4.59 15.97
C ALA A 219 -19.43 3.31 16.62
N LEU A 220 -18.92 2.89 17.81
CA LEU A 220 -19.51 1.74 18.52
C LEU A 220 -20.66 2.22 19.43
N PRO A 221 -21.83 1.55 19.42
CA PRO A 221 -22.93 1.86 20.33
C PRO A 221 -22.47 1.80 21.80
N PRO A 222 -22.98 2.69 22.68
CA PRO A 222 -22.56 2.81 24.08
C PRO A 222 -22.78 1.55 24.92
N ASP A 223 -23.63 0.62 24.51
CA ASP A 223 -24.09 -0.53 25.29
C ASP A 223 -23.43 -1.88 24.94
N ASN A 224 -22.25 -1.88 24.30
CA ASN A 224 -21.57 -3.13 23.98
C ASN A 224 -20.92 -3.76 25.23
N PRO A 225 -21.40 -4.95 25.71
CA PRO A 225 -20.93 -5.59 26.96
C PRO A 225 -19.46 -6.04 26.96
N ARG A 226 -18.74 -5.91 25.85
CA ARG A 226 -17.31 -6.27 25.72
C ARG A 226 -16.33 -5.15 26.07
N ARG A 227 -16.80 -4.01 26.58
CA ARG A 227 -15.97 -2.85 26.95
C ARG A 227 -14.96 -3.07 28.09
N GLY A 228 -14.98 -4.19 28.79
CA GLY A 228 -14.26 -4.36 30.06
C GLY A 228 -13.35 -5.57 30.21
N GLN A 229 -13.29 -6.49 29.26
CA GLN A 229 -12.60 -7.77 29.46
C GLN A 229 -11.55 -8.06 28.39
N HIS A 230 -10.40 -7.40 28.44
CA HIS A 230 -9.24 -7.87 27.69
C HIS A 230 -7.98 -7.82 28.55
N ASN A 231 -7.42 -9.01 28.73
CA ASN A 231 -6.19 -9.29 29.45
C ASN A 231 -5.01 -8.51 28.80
N ARG A 232 -4.53 -7.49 29.50
CA ARG A 232 -3.59 -6.46 29.02
C ARG A 232 -2.16 -6.93 28.73
N ALA A 233 -1.83 -8.19 28.85
CA ALA A 233 -0.43 -8.57 29.04
C ALA A 233 0.26 -9.31 27.87
N SER A 234 -0.39 -9.77 26.82
CA SER A 234 0.32 -10.73 25.96
C SER A 234 0.34 -10.54 24.43
N ARG A 235 -0.23 -9.52 23.80
CA ARG A 235 -0.20 -9.44 22.32
C ARG A 235 -0.25 -8.03 21.72
N ARG A 236 0.63 -7.14 22.16
CA ARG A 236 0.85 -5.84 21.50
C ARG A 236 1.98 -5.93 20.47
N GLN A 237 1.82 -6.73 19.42
CA GLN A 237 2.75 -6.78 18.27
C GLN A 237 1.97 -6.57 16.98
N GLY A 238 1.68 -5.31 16.63
CA GLY A 238 0.91 -5.02 15.45
C GLY A 238 1.05 -3.57 15.02
N ALA A 239 0.09 -3.12 14.23
CA ALA A 239 0.02 -1.79 13.63
C ALA A 239 0.24 -0.65 14.64
N GLU A 240 -0.34 -0.72 15.84
CA GLU A 240 -0.18 0.32 16.86
C GLU A 240 1.21 0.30 17.51
N THR A 241 1.82 -0.89 17.61
CA THR A 241 3.22 -1.01 18.06
C THR A 241 4.18 -0.42 17.02
N LEU A 242 3.94 -0.65 15.73
CA LEU A 242 4.68 -0.02 14.63
C LEU A 242 4.60 1.50 14.73
N ALA A 243 3.39 2.06 14.82
CA ALA A 243 3.17 3.50 14.94
C ALA A 243 3.92 4.10 16.14
N ARG A 244 3.83 3.45 17.30
CA ARG A 244 4.52 3.88 18.53
C ARG A 244 6.05 3.82 18.41
N ARG A 245 6.59 2.77 17.80
CA ARG A 245 8.04 2.64 17.58
C ARG A 245 8.55 3.71 16.62
N LEU A 246 7.83 4.00 15.54
CA LEU A 246 8.20 5.04 14.58
C LEU A 246 8.16 6.44 15.22
N ARG A 247 7.15 6.74 16.05
CA ARG A 247 7.13 7.98 16.84
C ARG A 247 8.36 8.09 17.75
N ARG A 248 8.72 7.01 18.46
CA ARG A 248 9.90 6.97 19.35
C ARG A 248 11.22 7.09 18.59
N ALA A 249 11.27 6.67 17.34
CA ALA A 249 12.45 6.83 16.48
C ALA A 249 12.71 8.28 16.07
N GLY A 250 11.80 9.21 16.41
CA GLY A 250 11.94 10.65 16.13
C GLY A 250 11.83 11.00 14.65
N ILE A 251 11.18 10.15 13.83
CA ILE A 251 10.96 10.45 12.41
C ILE A 251 9.83 11.47 12.32
N PRO A 252 10.06 12.66 11.73
CA PRO A 252 9.02 13.67 11.55
C PRO A 252 8.10 13.33 10.37
N LYS A 253 6.99 14.04 10.27
CA LYS A 253 6.08 14.02 9.11
C LYS A 253 5.62 12.60 8.74
N LEU A 254 5.10 11.87 9.72
CA LEU A 254 4.52 10.54 9.53
C LEU A 254 3.00 10.64 9.40
N LEU A 255 2.47 10.37 8.22
CA LEU A 255 1.03 10.25 7.97
C LEU A 255 0.65 8.78 7.97
N ARG A 256 -0.33 8.40 8.79
CA ARG A 256 -0.95 7.07 8.78
C ARG A 256 -2.25 7.10 8.01
N CYS A 257 -2.46 6.07 7.17
CA CYS A 257 -3.66 5.86 6.38
C CYS A 257 -4.07 4.39 6.49
N GLU A 258 -5.25 4.11 7.04
CA GLU A 258 -5.75 2.75 7.25
C GLU A 258 -7.16 2.57 6.68
N LEU A 259 -7.42 1.37 6.15
CA LEU A 259 -8.73 0.91 5.69
C LEU A 259 -9.00 -0.48 6.26
N SER A 260 -10.01 -0.64 7.11
CA SER A 260 -10.46 -1.92 7.67
C SER A 260 -11.76 -2.35 7.01
N ILE A 261 -11.88 -3.63 6.61
CA ILE A 261 -13.01 -4.12 5.82
C ILE A 261 -14.20 -4.59 6.67
N ALA A 262 -13.94 -5.08 7.88
CA ALA A 262 -14.98 -5.56 8.79
C ALA A 262 -14.46 -5.62 10.23
N PRO A 263 -15.37 -5.72 11.24
CA PRO A 263 -14.98 -6.17 12.57
C PRO A 263 -14.36 -7.55 12.53
N PRO A 264 -13.38 -7.83 13.39
CA PRO A 264 -12.66 -9.09 13.38
C PRO A 264 -13.55 -10.28 13.69
N ARG A 265 -13.42 -11.34 12.87
CA ARG A 265 -14.20 -12.59 13.05
C ARG A 265 -13.32 -13.81 13.32
N ALA A 266 -12.03 -13.79 12.96
CA ALA A 266 -11.09 -14.88 13.18
C ALA A 266 -9.67 -14.32 13.47
N GLU A 267 -8.90 -14.98 14.35
CA GLU A 267 -7.64 -14.47 14.89
C GLU A 267 -6.47 -14.29 13.88
N SER A 268 -6.60 -14.79 12.66
CA SER A 268 -5.50 -14.77 11.67
C SER A 268 -5.85 -14.12 10.33
N ALA A 269 -7.09 -13.67 10.13
CA ALA A 269 -7.51 -13.12 8.84
C ALA A 269 -7.04 -11.66 8.66
N LEU A 270 -6.70 -11.29 7.43
CA LEU A 270 -6.45 -9.90 7.06
C LEU A 270 -7.75 -9.10 7.18
N ALA A 271 -7.79 -8.18 8.14
CA ALA A 271 -8.96 -7.37 8.43
C ALA A 271 -8.82 -5.91 7.97
N GLY A 272 -7.60 -5.50 7.62
CA GLY A 272 -7.36 -4.16 7.14
C GLY A 272 -6.00 -3.99 6.46
N SER A 273 -5.84 -2.86 5.83
CA SER A 273 -4.66 -2.40 5.11
C SER A 273 -4.20 -1.09 5.71
N GLY A 274 -2.96 -1.04 6.18
CA GLY A 274 -2.35 0.16 6.73
C GLY A 274 -1.20 0.66 5.88
N LEU A 275 -1.06 1.97 5.81
CA LEU A 275 0.04 2.66 5.17
C LEU A 275 0.64 3.69 6.13
N ILE A 276 1.96 3.74 6.18
CA ILE A 276 2.70 4.86 6.77
C ILE A 276 3.45 5.56 5.66
N ILE A 277 3.23 6.86 5.57
CA ILE A 277 3.87 7.71 4.59
C ILE A 277 4.80 8.68 5.32
N VAL A 278 6.10 8.59 5.05
CA VAL A 278 7.10 9.54 5.56
C VAL A 278 7.29 10.65 4.54
N ASN A 279 7.31 11.89 5.00
CA ASN A 279 7.36 13.09 4.17
C ASN A 279 6.27 13.10 3.08
N PRO A 280 4.99 12.88 3.45
CA PRO A 280 3.92 12.82 2.46
C PRO A 280 3.88 14.10 1.62
N PRO A 281 3.52 14.00 0.32
CA PRO A 281 3.22 15.17 -0.49
C PRO A 281 2.20 16.09 0.18
N PHE A 282 2.40 17.40 0.09
CA PHE A 282 1.51 18.39 0.70
C PHE A 282 0.00 18.18 0.41
N PRO A 283 -0.44 17.85 -0.83
CA PRO A 283 -1.85 17.64 -1.12
C PRO A 283 -2.39 16.28 -0.66
N LEU A 284 -1.52 15.31 -0.33
CA LEU A 284 -1.91 13.91 -0.15
C LEU A 284 -2.94 13.71 0.97
N GLU A 285 -2.77 14.36 2.11
CA GLU A 285 -3.72 14.24 3.21
C GLU A 285 -5.13 14.69 2.78
N ARG A 286 -5.23 15.85 2.12
CA ARG A 286 -6.51 16.38 1.61
C ARG A 286 -7.12 15.43 0.57
N GLU A 287 -6.32 14.88 -0.33
CA GLU A 287 -6.78 13.92 -1.33
C GLU A 287 -7.30 12.64 -0.67
N LEU A 288 -6.59 12.10 0.34
CA LEU A 288 -7.00 10.92 1.08
C LEU A 288 -8.29 11.14 1.88
N ARG A 289 -8.52 12.35 2.44
CA ARG A 289 -9.80 12.69 3.07
C ARG A 289 -11.00 12.61 2.11
N VAL A 290 -10.78 12.80 0.83
CA VAL A 290 -11.79 12.66 -0.22
C VAL A 290 -11.92 11.21 -0.70
N ILE A 291 -10.80 10.50 -0.84
CA ILE A 291 -10.76 9.13 -1.37
C ILE A 291 -11.27 8.09 -0.37
N LEU A 292 -10.83 8.14 0.90
CA LEU A 292 -11.11 7.09 1.90
C LEU A 292 -12.60 6.85 2.17
N PRO A 293 -13.48 7.86 2.25
CA PRO A 293 -14.92 7.63 2.39
C PRO A 293 -15.51 6.81 1.23
N VAL A 294 -15.01 7.04 0.01
CA VAL A 294 -15.46 6.31 -1.19
C VAL A 294 -14.94 4.87 -1.17
N LEU A 295 -13.65 4.67 -0.86
CA LEU A 295 -13.09 3.32 -0.71
C LEU A 295 -13.79 2.54 0.40
N ARG A 296 -14.06 3.15 1.55
CA ARG A 296 -14.83 2.52 2.61
C ARG A 296 -16.19 2.06 2.11
N ARG A 297 -16.92 2.92 1.42
CA ARG A 297 -18.28 2.59 0.92
C ARG A 297 -18.23 1.43 -0.08
N LEU A 298 -17.25 1.40 -0.98
CA LEU A 298 -17.16 0.39 -2.05
C LEU A 298 -16.54 -0.92 -1.59
N LEU A 299 -15.45 -0.86 -0.83
CA LEU A 299 -14.62 -2.02 -0.50
C LEU A 299 -14.83 -2.52 0.93
N ALA A 300 -15.32 -1.66 1.81
CA ALA A 300 -15.42 -1.92 3.24
C ALA A 300 -16.73 -1.38 3.83
N PRO A 301 -17.92 -1.76 3.31
CA PRO A 301 -19.20 -1.15 3.72
C PRO A 301 -19.48 -1.29 5.23
N MET A 302 -19.02 -2.38 5.86
CA MET A 302 -19.10 -2.62 7.31
C MET A 302 -17.81 -2.23 8.05
N GLY A 303 -16.86 -1.65 7.34
CA GLY A 303 -15.55 -1.29 7.84
C GLY A 303 -15.42 0.18 8.23
N ALA A 304 -14.17 0.56 8.50
CA ALA A 304 -13.80 1.91 8.87
C ALA A 304 -12.50 2.32 8.17
N TYR A 305 -12.18 3.62 8.23
CA TYR A 305 -10.88 4.14 7.82
C TYR A 305 -10.31 5.06 8.88
N ARG A 306 -9.00 5.23 8.85
CA ARG A 306 -8.26 6.14 9.72
C ARG A 306 -7.25 6.93 8.91
N LEU A 307 -7.16 8.22 9.20
CA LEU A 307 -6.17 9.13 8.59
C LEU A 307 -5.73 10.11 9.66
N ASP A 308 -4.51 9.95 10.15
CA ASP A 308 -3.97 10.80 11.21
C ASP A 308 -2.45 10.96 11.11
N TRP A 309 -1.94 12.03 11.69
CA TRP A 309 -0.51 12.26 11.82
C TRP A 309 0.03 11.55 13.06
N LEU A 310 1.00 10.67 12.87
CA LEU A 310 1.73 10.04 13.96
C LEU A 310 2.79 10.97 14.55
N SER A 311 3.38 11.81 13.71
CA SER A 311 4.27 12.91 14.08
C SER A 311 4.08 14.06 13.08
N GLY A 312 4.07 15.29 13.60
CA GLY A 312 4.04 16.51 12.81
C GLY A 312 5.43 16.97 12.36
N GLU A 313 5.51 18.24 12.00
CA GLU A 313 6.77 18.92 11.67
C GLU A 313 7.70 19.06 12.87
#